data_63d49e2f4af5442fb708e1de9d3565dd
#
_entry.id   63d49e2f4af5442fb708e1de9d3565dd
#
_cell.length_a   1.000
_cell.length_b   1.000
_cell.length_c   1.000
_cell.angle_alpha   90.00
_cell.angle_beta   90.00
_cell.angle_gamma   90.00
#
_symmetry.space_group_name_H-M   'P 1'
#
loop_
_entity.id
_entity.type
_entity.pdbx_description
1 polymer ?
#
loop_
_entity_poly.entity_id
_entity_poly.type
_entity_poly.pdbx_seq_one_letter_code
_entity_poly.pdbx_strand_id
1 'polypeptide(L)'
;MISVSIPGWGDLDIEYLVTDFNGTCAFDGKLKDGVKEMLEKVSRYAKVFIITADTYDNVDNETNILGFKVLKVKKENSGSEKAKIVRELGPEKVVAIGNGANDALMLREAALGICVFGEEGCANALLKEADIFVTDILDAISIILHPERLVATLRD
;
A
#
# COMPACT_ATOMS: atom_id res chain seq x y z
N MET A 1 -2.89 -15.93 2.75
CA MET A 1 -3.94 -15.32 1.93
C MET A 1 -5.03 -14.76 2.83
N ILE A 2 -5.51 -13.58 2.52
CA ILE A 2 -6.62 -12.92 3.23
C ILE A 2 -7.80 -12.93 2.27
N SER A 3 -8.90 -13.61 2.64
CA SER A 3 -10.09 -13.74 1.80
C SER A 3 -11.27 -13.08 2.47
N VAL A 4 -12.02 -12.28 1.73
CA VAL A 4 -13.23 -11.62 2.21
C VAL A 4 -14.23 -11.40 1.06
N SER A 5 -15.50 -11.69 1.31
CA SER A 5 -16.60 -11.36 0.40
C SER A 5 -17.31 -10.10 0.88
N ILE A 6 -17.42 -9.11 0.02
CA ILE A 6 -18.00 -7.80 0.33
C ILE A 6 -19.27 -7.62 -0.48
N PRO A 7 -20.46 -7.63 0.16
CA PRO A 7 -21.74 -7.51 -0.53
C PRO A 7 -21.81 -6.22 -1.38
N GLY A 8 -22.21 -6.38 -2.63
CA GLY A 8 -22.34 -5.26 -3.59
C GLY A 8 -20.99 -4.79 -4.19
N TRP A 9 -19.86 -5.15 -3.61
CA TRP A 9 -18.53 -4.73 -4.06
C TRP A 9 -17.78 -5.86 -4.77
N GLY A 10 -17.67 -7.05 -4.17
CA GLY A 10 -17.00 -8.22 -4.75
C GLY A 10 -16.20 -9.04 -3.74
N ASP A 11 -15.51 -10.05 -4.25
CA ASP A 11 -14.64 -10.92 -3.47
C ASP A 11 -13.17 -10.46 -3.58
N LEU A 12 -12.44 -10.51 -2.46
CA LEU A 12 -11.03 -10.24 -2.37
C LEU A 12 -10.28 -11.48 -1.88
N ASP A 13 -9.25 -11.88 -2.62
CA ASP A 13 -8.30 -12.94 -2.26
C ASP A 13 -6.88 -12.38 -2.30
N ILE A 14 -6.45 -11.77 -1.21
CA ILE A 14 -5.21 -11.02 -1.13
C ILE A 14 -4.03 -11.92 -0.83
N GLU A 15 -3.07 -11.97 -1.75
CA GLU A 15 -1.79 -12.66 -1.61
C GLU A 15 -0.62 -11.69 -1.40
N TYR A 16 -0.77 -10.43 -1.83
CA TYR A 16 0.29 -9.43 -1.84
C TYR A 16 -0.17 -8.11 -1.24
N LEU A 17 0.68 -7.53 -0.40
CA LEU A 17 0.60 -6.14 0.02
C LEU A 17 1.76 -5.38 -0.62
N VAL A 18 1.45 -4.35 -1.36
CA VAL A 18 2.41 -3.43 -1.98
C VAL A 18 2.20 -2.05 -1.35
N THR A 19 3.23 -1.49 -0.77
CA THR A 19 3.14 -0.15 -0.15
C THR A 19 4.26 0.77 -0.62
N ASP A 20 3.90 2.03 -0.89
CA ASP A 20 4.86 3.11 -1.01
C ASP A 20 5.58 3.34 0.31
N PHE A 21 6.77 3.97 0.28
CA PHE A 21 7.56 4.24 1.47
C PHE A 21 7.38 5.68 1.96
N ASN A 22 7.86 6.67 1.19
CA ASN A 22 7.85 8.07 1.60
C ASN A 22 6.44 8.66 1.61
N GLY A 23 6.04 9.26 2.74
CA GLY A 23 4.71 9.80 2.94
C GLY A 23 3.64 8.76 3.25
N THR A 24 3.99 7.47 3.25
CA THR A 24 3.11 6.34 3.56
C THR A 24 3.61 5.59 4.79
N CYS A 25 4.70 4.80 4.67
CA CYS A 25 5.34 4.11 5.80
C CYS A 25 6.27 5.02 6.59
N ALA A 26 6.76 6.09 5.99
CA ALA A 26 7.71 7.04 6.55
C ALA A 26 7.20 8.48 6.45
N PHE A 27 7.61 9.29 7.41
CA PHE A 27 7.41 10.73 7.46
C PHE A 27 8.79 11.42 7.52
N ASP A 28 9.04 12.38 6.64
CA ASP A 28 10.35 13.04 6.48
C ASP A 28 11.52 12.02 6.37
N GLY A 29 11.28 10.93 5.63
CA GLY A 29 12.25 9.87 5.40
C GLY A 29 12.48 8.92 6.58
N LYS A 30 11.78 9.12 7.72
CA LYS A 30 11.87 8.25 8.91
C LYS A 30 10.69 7.33 9.00
N LEU A 31 10.98 6.04 9.20
CA LEU A 31 9.95 5.03 9.42
C LEU A 31 9.07 5.41 10.63
N LYS A 32 7.76 5.33 10.46
CA LYS A 32 6.80 5.55 11.54
C LYS A 32 6.80 4.39 12.53
N ASP A 33 6.68 4.74 13.82
CA ASP A 33 6.57 3.75 14.89
C ASP A 33 5.37 2.82 14.68
N GLY A 34 5.55 1.54 14.97
CA GLY A 34 4.53 0.51 14.85
C GLY A 34 4.32 -0.06 13.44
N VAL A 35 4.86 0.57 12.38
CA VAL A 35 4.68 0.10 11.00
C VAL A 35 5.32 -1.27 10.80
N LYS A 36 6.54 -1.46 11.29
CA LYS A 36 7.23 -2.75 11.18
C LYS A 36 6.42 -3.89 11.78
N GLU A 37 6.00 -3.74 13.02
CA GLU A 37 5.23 -4.76 13.76
C GLU A 37 3.90 -5.08 13.07
N MET A 38 3.26 -4.08 12.51
CA MET A 38 1.99 -4.27 11.80
C MET A 38 2.19 -4.98 10.46
N LEU A 39 3.23 -4.63 9.70
CA LEU A 39 3.58 -5.32 8.45
C LEU A 39 4.03 -6.77 8.72
N GLU A 40 4.73 -7.04 9.83
CA GLU A 40 5.07 -8.39 10.26
C GLU A 40 3.82 -9.25 10.53
N LYS A 41 2.74 -8.65 11.06
CA LYS A 41 1.46 -9.36 11.21
C LYS A 41 0.85 -9.71 9.86
N VAL A 42 0.86 -8.78 8.89
CA VAL A 42 0.37 -9.03 7.52
C VAL A 42 1.20 -10.12 6.85
N SER A 43 2.52 -10.12 7.05
CA SER A 43 3.42 -11.08 6.39
C SER A 43 3.14 -12.54 6.70
N ARG A 44 2.38 -12.82 7.75
CA ARG A 44 1.88 -14.17 8.09
C ARG A 44 0.81 -14.67 7.11
N TYR A 45 0.17 -13.75 6.38
CA TYR A 45 -0.95 -14.03 5.50
C TYR A 45 -0.71 -13.65 4.05
N ALA A 46 0.08 -12.60 3.80
CA ALA A 46 0.36 -12.06 2.47
C ALA A 46 1.83 -11.65 2.36
N LYS A 47 2.41 -11.74 1.15
CA LYS A 47 3.78 -11.24 0.92
C LYS A 47 3.78 -9.71 0.88
N VAL A 48 4.71 -9.10 1.60
CA VAL A 48 4.84 -7.64 1.70
C VAL A 48 5.99 -7.15 0.81
N PHE A 49 5.71 -6.15 -0.02
CA PHE A 49 6.67 -5.43 -0.84
C PHE A 49 6.61 -3.93 -0.53
N ILE A 50 7.77 -3.34 -0.34
CA ILE A 50 7.93 -1.88 -0.25
C ILE A 50 8.38 -1.37 -1.61
N ILE A 51 7.70 -0.38 -2.17
CA ILE A 51 8.11 0.23 -3.44
C ILE A 51 8.51 1.68 -3.20
N THR A 52 9.67 2.06 -3.71
CA THR A 52 10.16 3.43 -3.59
C THR A 52 10.80 3.91 -4.89
N ALA A 53 10.54 5.17 -5.26
CA ALA A 53 11.26 5.87 -6.31
C ALA A 53 12.48 6.63 -5.77
N ASP A 54 12.72 6.57 -4.46
CA ASP A 54 13.85 7.25 -3.84
C ASP A 54 15.11 6.37 -3.91
N THR A 55 16.20 6.98 -4.34
CA THR A 55 17.51 6.33 -4.51
C THR A 55 18.54 6.79 -3.47
N TYR A 56 18.12 7.59 -2.47
CA TYR A 56 19.02 8.09 -1.45
C TYR A 56 19.37 7.04 -0.39
N ASP A 57 20.60 7.09 0.12
CA ASP A 57 21.12 6.15 1.13
C ASP A 57 20.28 6.11 2.42
N ASN A 58 19.60 7.20 2.77
CA ASN A 58 18.73 7.25 3.95
C ASN A 58 17.54 6.28 3.85
N VAL A 59 17.00 6.07 2.65
CA VAL A 59 15.90 5.12 2.41
C VAL A 59 16.37 3.70 2.65
N ASP A 60 17.59 3.36 2.24
CA ASP A 60 18.14 2.02 2.44
C ASP A 60 18.27 1.66 3.93
N ASN A 61 18.71 2.61 4.77
CA ASN A 61 18.81 2.40 6.21
C ASN A 61 17.43 2.16 6.85
N GLU A 62 16.44 2.99 6.54
CA GLU A 62 15.09 2.87 7.10
C GLU A 62 14.35 1.63 6.57
N THR A 63 14.51 1.30 5.28
CA THR A 63 13.91 0.10 4.69
C THR A 63 14.58 -1.19 5.16
N ASN A 64 15.89 -1.17 5.44
CA ASN A 64 16.58 -2.30 6.06
C ASN A 64 16.03 -2.63 7.46
N ILE A 65 15.61 -1.61 8.22
CA ILE A 65 14.95 -1.82 9.52
C ILE A 65 13.64 -2.60 9.37
N LEU A 66 12.90 -2.36 8.29
CA LEU A 66 11.66 -3.08 8.01
C LEU A 66 11.88 -4.57 7.76
N GLY A 67 12.98 -4.94 7.09
CA GLY A 67 13.29 -6.34 6.78
C GLY A 67 12.42 -6.97 5.67
N PHE A 68 11.66 -6.16 4.92
CA PHE A 68 10.85 -6.61 3.79
C PHE A 68 11.56 -6.37 2.45
N LYS A 69 11.09 -7.04 1.40
CA LYS A 69 11.62 -6.84 0.06
C LYS A 69 11.30 -5.44 -0.45
N VAL A 70 12.34 -4.69 -0.78
CA VAL A 70 12.24 -3.35 -1.36
C VAL A 70 12.44 -3.44 -2.87
N LEU A 71 11.51 -2.84 -3.60
CA LEU A 71 11.55 -2.71 -5.05
C LEU A 71 11.77 -1.23 -5.38
N LYS A 72 12.93 -0.92 -5.97
CA LYS A 72 13.26 0.44 -6.41
C LYS A 72 12.77 0.64 -7.84
N VAL A 73 12.05 1.72 -8.07
CA VAL A 73 11.62 2.16 -9.39
C VAL A 73 12.32 3.45 -9.79
N LYS A 74 12.42 3.72 -11.09
CA LYS A 74 13.02 4.95 -11.59
C LYS A 74 12.12 6.14 -11.29
N LYS A 75 12.72 7.31 -10.96
CA LYS A 75 11.96 8.54 -10.71
C LYS A 75 11.15 8.96 -11.94
N GLU A 76 11.80 8.89 -13.11
CA GLU A 76 11.14 9.08 -14.39
C GLU A 76 10.20 7.89 -14.64
N ASN A 77 8.91 8.15 -14.79
CA ASN A 77 7.87 7.14 -14.98
C ASN A 77 7.61 6.23 -13.75
N SER A 78 7.91 6.69 -12.55
CA SER A 78 7.72 5.90 -11.33
C SER A 78 6.29 5.36 -11.17
N GLY A 79 5.28 6.12 -11.55
CA GLY A 79 3.88 5.68 -11.52
C GLY A 79 3.63 4.47 -12.42
N SER A 80 4.09 4.51 -13.67
CA SER A 80 3.97 3.39 -14.60
C SER A 80 4.74 2.15 -14.14
N GLU A 81 5.93 2.34 -13.55
CA GLU A 81 6.72 1.22 -13.02
C GLU A 81 6.07 0.59 -11.79
N LYS A 82 5.51 1.39 -10.88
CA LYS A 82 4.74 0.87 -9.73
C LYS A 82 3.52 0.07 -10.18
N ALA A 83 2.76 0.58 -11.15
CA ALA A 83 1.63 -0.14 -11.73
C ALA A 83 2.05 -1.44 -12.44
N LYS A 84 3.20 -1.44 -13.12
CA LYS A 84 3.76 -2.66 -13.73
C LYS A 84 4.02 -3.76 -12.71
N ILE A 85 4.56 -3.40 -11.53
CA ILE A 85 4.77 -4.37 -10.44
C ILE A 85 3.44 -5.01 -10.02
N VAL A 86 2.38 -4.21 -9.86
CA VAL A 86 1.05 -4.73 -9.53
C VAL A 86 0.56 -5.70 -10.60
N ARG A 87 0.71 -5.36 -11.90
CA ARG A 87 0.34 -6.24 -13.01
C ARG A 87 1.10 -7.56 -13.02
N GLU A 88 2.39 -7.53 -12.72
CA GLU A 88 3.23 -8.74 -12.67
C GLU A 88 2.90 -9.65 -11.48
N LEU A 89 2.40 -9.09 -10.38
CA LEU A 89 1.95 -9.86 -9.21
C LEU A 89 0.56 -10.49 -9.38
N GLY A 90 -0.24 -10.00 -10.34
CA GLY A 90 -1.65 -10.33 -10.52
C GLY A 90 -2.54 -9.32 -9.79
N PRO A 91 -3.07 -8.31 -10.51
CA PRO A 91 -3.82 -7.19 -9.91
C PRO A 91 -4.92 -7.62 -8.95
N GLU A 92 -5.62 -8.69 -9.28
CA GLU A 92 -6.73 -9.25 -8.50
C GLU A 92 -6.30 -9.80 -7.12
N LYS A 93 -5.00 -9.93 -6.87
CA LYS A 93 -4.42 -10.48 -5.64
C LYS A 93 -3.69 -9.44 -4.78
N VAL A 94 -3.69 -8.19 -5.22
CA VAL A 94 -2.87 -7.13 -4.63
C VAL A 94 -3.73 -6.13 -3.88
N VAL A 95 -3.33 -5.82 -2.64
CA VAL A 95 -3.66 -4.56 -1.98
C VAL A 95 -2.52 -3.59 -2.17
N ALA A 96 -2.80 -2.38 -2.64
CA ALA A 96 -1.83 -1.32 -2.81
C ALA A 96 -2.10 -0.15 -1.85
N ILE A 97 -1.05 0.40 -1.24
CA ILE A 97 -1.13 1.55 -0.33
C ILE A 97 -0.15 2.64 -0.79
N GLY A 98 -0.62 3.88 -0.84
CA GLY A 98 0.19 5.02 -1.24
C GLY A 98 -0.44 6.37 -0.91
N ASN A 99 0.30 7.47 -1.16
CA ASN A 99 -0.15 8.85 -0.93
C ASN A 99 0.16 9.81 -2.06
N GLY A 100 1.10 9.48 -2.92
CA GLY A 100 1.61 10.38 -3.95
C GLY A 100 0.94 10.21 -5.31
N ALA A 101 1.08 11.20 -6.17
CA ALA A 101 0.57 11.15 -7.55
C ALA A 101 1.10 9.95 -8.34
N ASN A 102 2.33 9.52 -8.05
CA ASN A 102 2.95 8.35 -8.67
C ASN A 102 2.42 7.00 -8.12
N ASP A 103 1.52 7.03 -7.15
CA ASP A 103 0.82 5.84 -6.64
C ASP A 103 -0.55 5.63 -7.31
N ALA A 104 -1.07 6.63 -8.00
CA ALA A 104 -2.43 6.61 -8.54
C ALA A 104 -2.71 5.39 -9.43
N LEU A 105 -1.82 5.09 -10.38
CA LEU A 105 -1.97 3.95 -11.28
C LEU A 105 -1.88 2.62 -10.55
N MET A 106 -0.97 2.50 -9.60
CA MET A 106 -0.81 1.32 -8.77
C MET A 106 -2.08 1.03 -7.95
N LEU A 107 -2.66 2.07 -7.33
CA LEU A 107 -3.90 1.93 -6.56
C LEU A 107 -5.09 1.53 -7.45
N ARG A 108 -5.21 2.15 -8.62
CA ARG A 108 -6.29 1.85 -9.58
C ARG A 108 -6.26 0.40 -10.06
N GLU A 109 -5.07 -0.15 -10.30
CA GLU A 109 -4.92 -1.49 -10.87
C GLU A 109 -4.99 -2.60 -9.83
N ALA A 110 -4.76 -2.31 -8.56
CA ALA A 110 -4.85 -3.29 -7.48
C ALA A 110 -6.30 -3.72 -7.22
N ALA A 111 -6.49 -4.92 -6.66
CA ALA A 111 -7.79 -5.39 -6.20
C ALA A 111 -8.39 -4.49 -5.11
N LEU A 112 -7.52 -3.87 -4.30
CA LEU A 112 -7.89 -2.87 -3.31
C LEU A 112 -6.81 -1.79 -3.24
N GLY A 113 -7.18 -0.55 -3.54
CA GLY A 113 -6.33 0.62 -3.43
C GLY A 113 -6.66 1.43 -2.17
N ILE A 114 -5.68 1.65 -1.31
CA ILE A 114 -5.83 2.45 -0.08
C ILE A 114 -4.94 3.67 -0.14
N CYS A 115 -5.53 4.86 -0.04
CA CYS A 115 -4.79 6.11 0.06
C CYS A 115 -4.59 6.50 1.52
N VAL A 116 -3.35 6.84 1.87
CA VAL A 116 -3.01 7.42 3.16
C VAL A 116 -2.98 8.95 3.04
N PHE A 117 -3.94 9.59 3.65
CA PHE A 117 -4.00 11.05 3.82
C PHE A 117 -3.32 11.42 5.13
N GLY A 118 -1.99 11.25 5.18
CA GLY A 118 -1.18 11.41 6.38
C GLY A 118 -0.48 12.77 6.45
N GLU A 119 0.60 12.83 7.22
CA GLU A 119 1.34 14.05 7.55
C GLU A 119 2.00 14.71 6.32
N GLU A 120 2.33 13.94 5.27
CA GLU A 120 2.86 14.47 4.00
C GLU A 120 1.75 14.75 2.97
N GLY A 121 0.48 14.55 3.34
CA GLY A 121 -0.67 14.77 2.47
C GLY A 121 -0.94 13.63 1.49
N CYS A 122 -1.97 13.81 0.69
CA CYS A 122 -2.39 12.89 -0.36
C CYS A 122 -2.57 13.68 -1.66
N ALA A 123 -1.98 13.21 -2.74
CA ALA A 123 -2.13 13.85 -4.04
C ALA A 123 -3.58 13.76 -4.55
N ASN A 124 -4.09 14.83 -5.12
CA ASN A 124 -5.45 14.88 -5.67
C ASN A 124 -5.73 13.76 -6.69
N ALA A 125 -4.71 13.31 -7.42
CA ALA A 125 -4.84 12.21 -8.37
C ALA A 125 -5.40 10.92 -7.77
N LEU A 126 -5.19 10.68 -6.44
CA LEU A 126 -5.66 9.49 -5.77
C LEU A 126 -7.15 9.51 -5.42
N LEU A 127 -7.80 10.69 -5.45
CA LEU A 127 -9.22 10.81 -5.09
C LEU A 127 -10.16 9.98 -5.98
N LYS A 128 -9.74 9.67 -7.20
CA LYS A 128 -10.53 8.86 -8.15
C LYS A 128 -10.05 7.42 -8.28
N GLU A 129 -8.87 7.11 -7.74
CA GLU A 129 -8.19 5.84 -7.99
C GLU A 129 -8.13 4.93 -6.77
N ALA A 130 -8.28 5.49 -5.56
CA ALA A 130 -8.32 4.71 -4.33
C ALA A 130 -9.75 4.31 -3.96
N ASP A 131 -9.89 3.10 -3.41
CA ASP A 131 -11.16 2.58 -2.90
C ASP A 131 -11.42 3.05 -1.46
N ILE A 132 -10.36 3.21 -0.67
CA ILE A 132 -10.43 3.61 0.74
C ILE A 132 -9.41 4.72 1.01
N PHE A 133 -9.81 5.66 1.88
CA PHE A 133 -8.94 6.71 2.42
C PHE A 133 -8.81 6.53 3.93
N VAL A 134 -7.58 6.58 4.42
CA VAL A 134 -7.25 6.56 5.84
C VAL A 134 -6.31 7.71 6.18
N THR A 135 -6.21 8.08 7.43
CA THR A 135 -5.34 9.17 7.90
C THR A 135 -3.99 8.69 8.43
N ASP A 136 -3.82 7.37 8.57
CA ASP A 136 -2.57 6.76 9.02
C ASP A 136 -2.36 5.40 8.35
N ILE A 137 -1.10 5.09 8.07
CA ILE A 137 -0.71 3.77 7.51
C ILE A 137 -1.09 2.62 8.46
N LEU A 138 -1.05 2.83 9.75
CA LEU A 138 -1.44 1.82 10.73
C LEU A 138 -2.93 1.47 10.60
N ASP A 139 -3.77 2.44 10.27
CA ASP A 139 -5.20 2.20 10.01
C ASP A 139 -5.38 1.40 8.73
N ALA A 140 -4.62 1.71 7.67
CA ALA A 140 -4.65 0.95 6.42
C ALA A 140 -4.31 -0.53 6.66
N ILE A 141 -3.23 -0.79 7.39
CA ILE A 141 -2.79 -2.16 7.72
C ILE A 141 -3.81 -2.85 8.64
N SER A 142 -4.36 -2.11 9.60
CA SER A 142 -5.37 -2.64 10.53
C SER A 142 -6.65 -3.07 9.81
N ILE A 143 -7.10 -2.32 8.81
CA ILE A 143 -8.27 -2.69 7.98
C ILE A 143 -8.01 -4.00 7.24
N ILE A 144 -6.82 -4.20 6.69
CA ILE A 144 -6.44 -5.43 5.98
C ILE A 144 -6.43 -6.63 6.93
N LEU A 145 -5.94 -6.43 8.16
CA LEU A 145 -5.90 -7.49 9.20
C LEU A 145 -7.26 -7.82 9.79
N HIS A 146 -8.25 -6.96 9.61
CA HIS A 146 -9.62 -7.10 10.11
C HIS A 146 -10.62 -6.99 8.95
N PRO A 147 -10.79 -8.06 8.14
CA PRO A 147 -11.62 -8.03 6.93
C PRO A 147 -13.06 -7.57 7.15
N GLU A 148 -13.60 -7.74 8.35
CA GLU A 148 -14.91 -7.23 8.73
C GLU A 148 -15.01 -5.69 8.62
N ARG A 149 -13.89 -4.97 8.73
CA ARG A 149 -13.84 -3.51 8.52
C ARG A 149 -13.95 -3.15 7.03
N LEU A 150 -13.36 -3.98 6.15
CA LEU A 150 -13.53 -3.83 4.70
C LEU A 150 -14.99 -4.00 4.31
N VAL A 151 -15.65 -5.03 4.85
CA VAL A 151 -17.09 -5.26 4.63
C VAL A 151 -17.90 -4.06 5.11
N ALA A 152 -17.64 -3.57 6.33
CA ALA A 152 -18.38 -2.44 6.89
C ALA A 152 -18.23 -1.14 6.07
N THR A 153 -17.06 -0.94 5.45
CA THR A 153 -16.74 0.28 4.69
C THR A 153 -17.18 0.22 3.23
N LEU A 154 -17.03 -0.94 2.57
CA LEU A 154 -17.20 -1.07 1.12
C LEU A 154 -18.51 -1.70 0.68
N ARG A 155 -19.25 -2.34 1.59
CA ARG A 155 -20.57 -2.93 1.24
C ARG A 155 -21.56 -1.85 0.78
N ASP A 156 -22.31 -2.18 -0.25
CA ASP A 156 -23.47 -1.42 -0.72
C ASP A 156 -24.78 -2.04 -0.16
#